data_a2d298a9a0df80017b7ebffbe877c85d
#
_entry.id   a2d298a9a0df80017b7ebffbe877c85d
#
_cell.length_a   1.000
_cell.length_b   1.000
_cell.length_c   1.000
_cell.angle_alpha   90.00
_cell.angle_beta   90.00
_cell.angle_gamma   90.00
#
_symmetry.space_group_name_H-M   'P 1'
#
loop_
_entity.id
_entity.type
_entity.pdbx_description
1 polymer ?
#
loop_
_entity_poly.entity_id
_entity_poly.type
_entity_poly.pdbx_seq_one_letter_code
_entity_poly.pdbx_strand_id
1 'polypeptide(L)'
;MEIDGAFRKGREVVTEIKICGITNKEDAFFASDCGADALGFIFYPHSPRYISPEKARAIIACLPPEVVKVGVFVNHDVKEVERIRQYCGLDLIQLHGDEAPDYCRRFVSSLLIKAISPQNDADLDALGLYEVRAVLVDARDKGRYGGTGLTSDWDIAVKVKKSHFLILSGGLKEENIVEAIARVSPQALDINSGIESTLGKKDHVKLRNIIEIIRNQGEGICDRKIFRREYKYAKNLT
;
A
#
# COMPACT_ATOMS: atom_id res chain seq x y z
N MET A 1 37.15 9.65 34.27
CA MET A 1 36.81 10.22 32.93
C MET A 1 35.98 9.18 32.22
N GLU A 2 34.70 9.16 32.57
CA GLU A 2 33.69 8.22 32.06
C GLU A 2 33.21 8.72 30.73
N ILE A 3 33.40 7.92 29.69
CA ILE A 3 32.82 8.18 28.35
C ILE A 3 31.45 7.53 28.32
N ASP A 4 30.47 8.38 28.49
CA ASP A 4 29.05 8.06 28.43
C ASP A 4 28.67 7.62 26.98
N GLY A 5 28.69 6.31 26.78
CA GLY A 5 28.29 5.65 25.55
C GLY A 5 26.77 5.60 25.48
N ALA A 6 26.11 6.74 25.27
CA ALA A 6 24.67 6.77 24.99
C ALA A 6 24.40 6.06 23.64
N PHE A 7 24.09 4.78 23.72
CA PHE A 7 23.43 4.05 22.62
C PHE A 7 22.19 4.85 22.21
N ARG A 8 22.27 5.53 21.06
CA ARG A 8 21.09 6.04 20.39
C ARG A 8 20.21 4.84 20.06
N LYS A 9 19.19 4.58 20.89
CA LYS A 9 18.06 3.73 20.51
C LYS A 9 17.58 4.22 19.14
N GLY A 10 17.69 3.36 18.11
CA GLY A 10 17.18 3.67 16.80
C GLY A 10 15.71 4.06 16.93
N ARG A 11 15.32 5.19 16.33
CA ARG A 11 13.92 5.59 16.29
C ARG A 11 13.16 4.47 15.57
N GLU A 12 12.31 3.77 16.27
CA GLU A 12 11.42 2.79 15.67
C GLU A 12 10.48 3.52 14.72
N VAL A 13 10.47 3.10 13.46
CA VAL A 13 9.66 3.70 12.41
C VAL A 13 8.28 3.04 12.48
N VAL A 14 7.25 3.84 12.72
CA VAL A 14 5.86 3.37 12.69
C VAL A 14 5.51 2.93 11.27
N THR A 15 5.01 1.70 11.12
CA THR A 15 4.57 1.16 9.83
C THR A 15 3.34 1.92 9.32
N GLU A 16 3.37 2.40 8.06
CA GLU A 16 2.23 3.07 7.43
C GLU A 16 1.14 2.05 7.06
N ILE A 17 -0.12 2.48 7.07
CA ILE A 17 -1.30 1.63 6.85
C ILE A 17 -2.10 2.10 5.65
N LYS A 18 -2.27 1.24 4.67
CA LYS A 18 -3.19 1.42 3.55
C LYS A 18 -4.38 0.47 3.69
N ILE A 19 -5.59 1.00 3.59
CA ILE A 19 -6.82 0.21 3.51
C ILE A 19 -7.28 0.22 2.05
N CYS A 20 -7.26 -0.97 1.42
CA CYS A 20 -7.54 -1.13 0.00
C CYS A 20 -8.95 -1.62 -0.28
N GLY A 21 -9.45 -1.37 -1.50
CA GLY A 21 -10.75 -1.86 -1.95
C GLY A 21 -11.92 -1.10 -1.33
N ILE A 22 -11.77 0.20 -1.18
CA ILE A 22 -12.84 1.11 -0.75
C ILE A 22 -13.88 1.24 -1.86
N THR A 23 -15.14 0.95 -1.54
CA THR A 23 -16.28 1.00 -2.49
C THR A 23 -17.42 1.92 -2.05
N ASN A 24 -17.39 2.40 -0.82
CA ASN A 24 -18.42 3.24 -0.24
C ASN A 24 -17.85 4.30 0.70
N LYS A 25 -18.66 5.31 1.01
CA LYS A 25 -18.27 6.46 1.81
C LYS A 25 -18.09 6.12 3.29
N GLU A 26 -18.94 5.25 3.83
CA GLU A 26 -18.88 4.83 5.22
C GLU A 26 -17.54 4.19 5.58
N ASP A 27 -17.10 3.20 4.78
CA ASP A 27 -15.83 2.51 4.98
C ASP A 27 -14.65 3.45 4.83
N ALA A 28 -14.74 4.40 3.86
CA ALA A 28 -13.68 5.39 3.63
C ALA A 28 -13.46 6.30 4.85
N PHE A 29 -14.55 6.85 5.40
CA PHE A 29 -14.47 7.71 6.59
C PHE A 29 -14.03 6.92 7.81
N PHE A 30 -14.63 5.76 8.04
CA PHE A 30 -14.27 4.94 9.18
C PHE A 30 -12.79 4.55 9.19
N ALA A 31 -12.25 4.14 8.02
CA ALA A 31 -10.82 3.83 7.91
C ALA A 31 -9.94 5.06 8.16
N SER A 32 -10.34 6.22 7.65
CA SER A 32 -9.65 7.49 7.89
C SER A 32 -9.65 7.86 9.38
N ASP A 33 -10.81 7.79 10.05
CA ASP A 33 -10.97 8.12 11.46
C ASP A 33 -10.20 7.16 12.38
N CYS A 34 -10.06 5.89 11.97
CA CYS A 34 -9.22 4.92 12.67
C CYS A 34 -7.71 5.14 12.46
N GLY A 35 -7.30 6.06 11.58
CA GLY A 35 -5.91 6.42 11.37
C GLY A 35 -5.21 5.68 10.23
N ALA A 36 -5.93 5.29 9.18
CA ALA A 36 -5.32 4.83 7.93
C ALA A 36 -4.55 5.98 7.26
N ASP A 37 -3.31 5.71 6.82
CA ASP A 37 -2.46 6.69 6.12
C ASP A 37 -2.87 6.83 4.64
N ALA A 38 -3.41 5.75 4.05
CA ALA A 38 -3.85 5.74 2.66
C ALA A 38 -5.11 4.89 2.45
N LEU A 39 -5.90 5.27 1.42
CA LEU A 39 -7.07 4.52 0.96
C LEU A 39 -6.90 4.13 -0.50
N GLY A 40 -7.18 2.85 -0.83
CA GLY A 40 -7.08 2.30 -2.18
C GLY A 40 -8.44 2.17 -2.85
N PHE A 41 -8.55 2.68 -4.08
CA PHE A 41 -9.73 2.64 -4.95
C PHE A 41 -9.39 1.82 -6.19
N ILE A 42 -10.13 0.72 -6.44
CA ILE A 42 -9.81 -0.25 -7.49
C ILE A 42 -10.62 0.07 -8.75
N PHE A 43 -9.94 0.45 -9.83
CA PHE A 43 -10.56 0.80 -11.12
C PHE A 43 -10.55 -0.37 -12.12
N TYR A 44 -10.27 -1.59 -11.69
CA TYR A 44 -10.30 -2.79 -12.51
C TYR A 44 -11.71 -3.41 -12.53
N PRO A 45 -12.44 -3.39 -13.67
CA PRO A 45 -13.87 -3.78 -13.72
C PRO A 45 -14.15 -5.25 -13.32
N HIS A 46 -13.19 -6.15 -13.48
CA HIS A 46 -13.33 -7.55 -13.07
C HIS A 46 -13.08 -7.78 -11.58
N SER A 47 -12.69 -6.76 -10.83
CA SER A 47 -12.54 -6.86 -9.38
C SER A 47 -13.92 -6.80 -8.70
N PRO A 48 -14.21 -7.69 -7.73
CA PRO A 48 -15.43 -7.55 -6.92
C PRO A 48 -15.44 -6.28 -6.03
N ARG A 49 -14.31 -5.57 -5.99
CA ARG A 49 -14.13 -4.30 -5.27
C ARG A 49 -13.98 -3.12 -6.22
N TYR A 50 -14.45 -3.29 -7.45
CA TYR A 50 -14.45 -2.22 -8.44
C TYR A 50 -15.28 -1.03 -7.98
N ILE A 51 -14.77 0.17 -8.23
CA ILE A 51 -15.50 1.42 -8.04
C ILE A 51 -15.41 2.28 -9.31
N SER A 52 -16.51 2.88 -9.76
CA SER A 52 -16.45 3.77 -10.90
C SER A 52 -15.72 5.08 -10.55
N PRO A 53 -15.10 5.75 -11.54
CA PRO A 53 -14.41 7.02 -11.30
C PRO A 53 -15.32 8.09 -10.68
N GLU A 54 -16.60 8.13 -11.05
CA GLU A 54 -17.57 9.10 -10.51
C GLU A 54 -17.83 8.87 -9.04
N LYS A 55 -18.05 7.61 -8.63
CA LYS A 55 -18.23 7.24 -7.21
C LYS A 55 -16.97 7.50 -6.41
N ALA A 56 -15.80 7.11 -6.92
CA ALA A 56 -14.53 7.34 -6.27
C ALA A 56 -14.29 8.84 -6.04
N ARG A 57 -14.50 9.68 -7.06
CA ARG A 57 -14.38 11.13 -6.96
C ARG A 57 -15.29 11.72 -5.88
N ALA A 58 -16.55 11.27 -5.81
CA ALA A 58 -17.51 11.74 -4.82
C ALA A 58 -17.08 11.41 -3.38
N ILE A 59 -16.45 10.23 -3.16
CA ILE A 59 -15.89 9.85 -1.87
C ILE A 59 -14.65 10.67 -1.56
N ILE A 60 -13.70 10.72 -2.49
CA ILE A 60 -12.39 11.37 -2.35
C ILE A 60 -12.54 12.87 -2.03
N ALA A 61 -13.51 13.54 -2.64
CA ALA A 61 -13.77 14.97 -2.42
C ALA A 61 -14.15 15.31 -0.96
N CYS A 62 -14.60 14.31 -0.20
CA CYS A 62 -15.01 14.49 1.18
C CYS A 62 -13.96 14.01 2.21
N LEU A 63 -12.88 13.36 1.76
CA LEU A 63 -11.85 12.82 2.64
C LEU A 63 -10.90 13.91 3.16
N PRO A 64 -10.38 13.75 4.38
CA PRO A 64 -9.33 14.61 4.91
C PRO A 64 -8.12 14.68 3.96
N PRO A 65 -7.49 15.85 3.85
CA PRO A 65 -6.32 16.03 2.97
C PRO A 65 -5.11 15.17 3.39
N GLU A 66 -5.02 14.78 4.66
CA GLU A 66 -3.90 13.99 5.20
C GLU A 66 -3.89 12.55 4.68
N VAL A 67 -5.05 11.98 4.38
CA VAL A 67 -5.18 10.63 3.87
C VAL A 67 -4.78 10.59 2.40
N VAL A 68 -3.86 9.72 2.03
CA VAL A 68 -3.40 9.56 0.65
C VAL A 68 -4.37 8.70 -0.16
N LYS A 69 -4.74 9.15 -1.35
CA LYS A 69 -5.69 8.50 -2.26
C LYS A 69 -4.91 7.73 -3.31
N VAL A 70 -5.01 6.40 -3.30
CA VAL A 70 -4.30 5.50 -4.20
C VAL A 70 -5.26 4.87 -5.20
N GLY A 71 -5.06 5.11 -6.48
CA GLY A 71 -5.81 4.40 -7.54
C GLY A 71 -5.12 3.10 -7.91
N VAL A 72 -5.86 2.00 -7.93
CA VAL A 72 -5.35 0.67 -8.30
C VAL A 72 -5.83 0.32 -9.70
N PHE A 73 -4.87 0.02 -10.58
CA PHE A 73 -5.08 -0.26 -12.01
C PHE A 73 -4.46 -1.60 -12.39
N VAL A 74 -5.03 -2.29 -13.36
CA VAL A 74 -4.55 -3.57 -13.90
C VAL A 74 -4.54 -3.48 -15.42
N ASN A 75 -3.37 -3.39 -16.03
CA ASN A 75 -3.15 -3.39 -17.48
C ASN A 75 -3.99 -2.34 -18.24
N HIS A 76 -4.22 -1.17 -17.65
CA HIS A 76 -4.92 -0.06 -18.30
C HIS A 76 -4.02 0.67 -19.31
N ASP A 77 -4.62 1.38 -20.26
CA ASP A 77 -3.88 2.34 -21.09
C ASP A 77 -3.38 3.53 -20.24
N VAL A 78 -2.18 4.04 -20.57
CA VAL A 78 -1.54 5.16 -19.82
C VAL A 78 -2.43 6.40 -19.77
N LYS A 79 -3.08 6.75 -20.88
CA LYS A 79 -3.95 7.93 -20.96
C LYS A 79 -5.16 7.77 -20.04
N GLU A 80 -5.71 6.55 -19.97
CA GLU A 80 -6.84 6.25 -19.11
C GLU A 80 -6.46 6.33 -17.63
N VAL A 81 -5.30 5.80 -17.23
CA VAL A 81 -4.78 5.93 -15.86
C VAL A 81 -4.64 7.41 -15.49
N GLU A 82 -4.01 8.22 -16.34
CA GLU A 82 -3.83 9.65 -16.07
C GLU A 82 -5.17 10.42 -16.05
N ARG A 83 -6.09 10.08 -16.93
CA ARG A 83 -7.44 10.66 -16.95
C ARG A 83 -8.17 10.40 -15.64
N ILE A 84 -8.18 9.15 -15.17
CA ILE A 84 -8.85 8.77 -13.91
C ILE A 84 -8.12 9.42 -12.73
N ARG A 85 -6.78 9.42 -12.72
CA ARG A 85 -5.99 10.04 -11.66
C ARG A 85 -6.35 11.52 -11.48
N GLN A 86 -6.38 12.28 -12.57
CA GLN A 86 -6.70 13.70 -12.54
C GLN A 86 -8.18 13.94 -12.19
N TYR A 87 -9.08 13.17 -12.80
CA TYR A 87 -10.53 13.31 -12.57
C TYR A 87 -10.92 13.03 -11.12
N CYS A 88 -10.35 12.00 -10.50
CA CYS A 88 -10.65 11.62 -9.12
C CYS A 88 -9.82 12.39 -8.09
N GLY A 89 -8.72 13.05 -8.48
CA GLY A 89 -7.78 13.67 -7.54
C GLY A 89 -6.96 12.66 -6.76
N LEU A 90 -6.48 11.59 -7.44
CA LEU A 90 -5.63 10.58 -6.81
C LEU A 90 -4.21 11.12 -6.59
N ASP A 91 -3.66 10.79 -5.44
CA ASP A 91 -2.29 11.18 -5.06
C ASP A 91 -1.25 10.21 -5.63
N LEU A 92 -1.54 8.88 -5.62
CA LEU A 92 -0.65 7.83 -6.09
C LEU A 92 -1.37 6.88 -7.06
N ILE A 93 -0.59 6.22 -7.90
CA ILE A 93 -1.00 5.19 -8.86
C ILE A 93 -0.39 3.86 -8.40
N GLN A 94 -1.20 2.84 -8.21
CA GLN A 94 -0.75 1.47 -8.00
C GLN A 94 -1.03 0.63 -9.24
N LEU A 95 0.03 0.13 -9.87
CA LEU A 95 -0.04 -0.78 -11.02
C LEU A 95 0.00 -2.21 -10.51
N HIS A 96 -1.09 -2.95 -10.70
CA HIS A 96 -1.31 -4.28 -10.10
C HIS A 96 -1.51 -5.39 -11.15
N GLY A 97 -1.13 -5.13 -12.39
CA GLY A 97 -1.13 -6.08 -13.49
C GLY A 97 0.28 -6.49 -13.90
N ASP A 98 0.43 -6.83 -15.18
CA ASP A 98 1.70 -7.29 -15.77
C ASP A 98 2.48 -6.14 -16.43
N GLU A 99 2.28 -4.90 -15.94
CA GLU A 99 2.89 -3.72 -16.51
C GLU A 99 4.42 -3.80 -16.43
N ALA A 100 5.07 -3.81 -17.60
CA ALA A 100 6.52 -3.88 -17.74
C ALA A 100 7.22 -2.59 -17.29
N PRO A 101 8.55 -2.60 -17.02
CA PRO A 101 9.30 -1.41 -16.64
C PRO A 101 9.14 -0.24 -17.62
N ASP A 102 9.09 -0.51 -18.94
CA ASP A 102 8.89 0.51 -19.98
C ASP A 102 7.53 1.21 -19.88
N TYR A 103 6.51 0.48 -19.48
CA TYR A 103 5.21 1.05 -19.19
C TYR A 103 5.27 1.95 -17.95
N CYS A 104 5.95 1.50 -16.88
CA CYS A 104 6.10 2.27 -15.64
C CYS A 104 6.85 3.59 -15.88
N ARG A 105 7.86 3.62 -16.75
CA ARG A 105 8.61 4.83 -17.13
C ARG A 105 7.76 5.91 -17.83
N ARG A 106 6.53 5.59 -18.23
CA ARG A 106 5.59 6.58 -18.78
C ARG A 106 4.98 7.50 -17.71
N PHE A 107 5.18 7.21 -16.44
CA PHE A 107 4.69 7.98 -15.30
C PHE A 107 5.86 8.56 -14.50
N VAL A 108 5.57 9.55 -13.66
CA VAL A 108 6.53 10.06 -12.69
C VAL A 108 6.75 9.00 -11.61
N SER A 109 7.98 8.53 -11.43
CA SER A 109 8.33 7.41 -10.54
C SER A 109 7.88 7.64 -9.08
N SER A 110 7.95 8.88 -8.59
CA SER A 110 7.50 9.24 -7.24
C SER A 110 5.98 9.11 -7.02
N LEU A 111 5.20 8.91 -8.08
CA LEU A 111 3.76 8.68 -8.00
C LEU A 111 3.39 7.19 -8.08
N LEU A 112 4.34 6.30 -8.38
CA LEU A 112 4.07 4.92 -8.69
C LEU A 112 4.32 3.97 -7.51
N ILE A 113 3.38 3.05 -7.32
CA ILE A 113 3.53 1.81 -6.58
C ILE A 113 3.40 0.67 -7.60
N LYS A 114 4.38 -0.24 -7.68
CA LYS A 114 4.27 -1.45 -8.51
C LYS A 114 3.97 -2.65 -7.64
N ALA A 115 2.85 -3.30 -7.87
CA ALA A 115 2.54 -4.58 -7.26
C ALA A 115 3.21 -5.71 -8.05
N ILE A 116 3.80 -6.63 -7.33
CA ILE A 116 4.50 -7.79 -7.85
C ILE A 116 4.15 -9.04 -7.06
N SER A 117 4.29 -10.19 -7.70
CA SER A 117 4.19 -11.51 -7.07
C SER A 117 5.35 -12.37 -7.58
N PRO A 118 6.61 -12.12 -7.14
CA PRO A 118 7.78 -12.85 -7.61
C PRO A 118 7.64 -14.35 -7.30
N GLN A 119 8.02 -15.20 -8.26
CA GLN A 119 7.95 -16.65 -8.12
C GLN A 119 9.33 -17.28 -7.91
N ASN A 120 10.40 -16.53 -8.23
CA ASN A 120 11.77 -17.01 -8.20
C ASN A 120 12.76 -15.85 -8.08
N ASP A 121 14.06 -16.18 -7.94
CA ASP A 121 15.12 -15.17 -7.80
C ASP A 121 15.33 -14.33 -9.09
N ALA A 122 15.05 -14.87 -10.28
CA ALA A 122 15.14 -14.09 -11.52
C ALA A 122 14.09 -12.96 -11.58
N ASP A 123 12.90 -13.18 -11.01
CA ASP A 123 11.88 -12.12 -10.89
C ASP A 123 12.36 -11.02 -9.93
N LEU A 124 13.14 -11.38 -8.91
CA LEU A 124 13.73 -10.41 -7.98
C LEU A 124 14.84 -9.58 -8.65
N ASP A 125 15.67 -10.18 -9.50
CA ASP A 125 16.70 -9.46 -10.25
C ASP A 125 16.08 -8.44 -11.20
N ALA A 126 14.93 -8.76 -11.79
CA ALA A 126 14.20 -7.85 -12.66
C ALA A 126 13.63 -6.62 -11.94
N LEU A 127 13.51 -6.65 -10.60
CA LEU A 127 12.98 -5.51 -9.83
C LEU A 127 13.83 -4.25 -9.95
N GLY A 128 15.15 -4.38 -10.13
CA GLY A 128 16.06 -3.27 -10.35
C GLY A 128 15.74 -2.42 -11.58
N LEU A 129 14.91 -2.93 -12.50
CA LEU A 129 14.44 -2.22 -13.69
C LEU A 129 13.25 -1.29 -13.44
N TYR A 130 12.59 -1.42 -12.28
CA TYR A 130 11.42 -0.63 -11.92
C TYR A 130 11.82 0.61 -11.12
N GLU A 131 11.71 1.76 -11.75
CA GLU A 131 11.88 3.06 -11.09
C GLU A 131 10.54 3.50 -10.51
N VAL A 132 10.28 3.14 -9.25
CA VAL A 132 9.00 3.39 -8.58
C VAL A 132 9.21 3.90 -7.15
N ARG A 133 8.18 4.54 -6.59
CA ARG A 133 8.18 5.03 -5.20
C ARG A 133 8.27 3.89 -4.20
N ALA A 134 7.54 2.81 -4.46
CA ALA A 134 7.51 1.62 -3.62
C ALA A 134 7.10 0.39 -4.43
N VAL A 135 7.50 -0.76 -3.93
CA VAL A 135 7.06 -2.07 -4.42
C VAL A 135 6.08 -2.66 -3.43
N LEU A 136 4.93 -3.12 -3.93
CA LEU A 136 3.97 -3.88 -3.16
C LEU A 136 4.15 -5.36 -3.45
N VAL A 137 4.41 -6.17 -2.42
CA VAL A 137 4.45 -7.63 -2.52
C VAL A 137 3.12 -8.18 -2.01
N ASP A 138 2.36 -8.85 -2.90
CA ASP A 138 1.15 -9.58 -2.53
C ASP A 138 1.52 -11.01 -2.17
N ALA A 139 1.61 -11.29 -0.89
CA ALA A 139 2.04 -12.57 -0.32
C ALA A 139 0.94 -13.64 -0.36
N ARG A 140 -0.12 -13.48 -1.16
CA ARG A 140 -1.12 -14.54 -1.34
C ARG A 140 -0.62 -15.60 -2.30
N ASP A 141 -0.77 -16.86 -1.86
CA ASP A 141 -0.53 -18.04 -2.68
C ASP A 141 -1.55 -18.07 -3.84
N LYS A 142 -1.11 -17.69 -5.05
CA LYS A 142 -1.91 -17.86 -6.27
C LYS A 142 -1.83 -19.33 -6.70
N GLY A 143 -2.63 -20.20 -6.05
CA GLY A 143 -3.05 -21.45 -6.67
C GLY A 143 -2.02 -22.58 -6.68
N ARG A 144 -1.13 -22.70 -5.72
CA ARG A 144 -0.41 -23.95 -5.47
C ARG A 144 -1.17 -24.81 -4.46
N TYR A 145 -1.80 -25.84 -4.98
CA TYR A 145 -2.24 -27.00 -4.19
C TYR A 145 -1.01 -27.66 -3.58
N GLY A 146 -0.86 -27.61 -2.26
CA GLY A 146 0.06 -28.50 -1.56
C GLY A 146 0.99 -27.84 -0.54
N GLY A 147 0.55 -27.72 0.70
CA GLY A 147 1.30 -28.15 1.87
C GLY A 147 2.59 -27.46 2.27
N THR A 148 2.84 -26.19 1.92
CA THR A 148 3.96 -25.45 2.49
C THR A 148 3.44 -24.15 3.10
N GLY A 149 3.62 -24.02 4.41
CA GLY A 149 3.08 -22.93 5.20
C GLY A 149 3.48 -21.55 4.67
N LEU A 150 2.68 -20.56 5.04
CA LEU A 150 2.74 -19.10 4.86
C LEU A 150 4.15 -18.42 4.89
N THR A 151 5.21 -19.19 5.03
CA THR A 151 6.57 -18.71 5.30
C THR A 151 7.38 -18.33 4.07
N SER A 152 7.08 -18.86 2.87
CA SER A 152 7.87 -18.62 1.66
C SER A 152 7.71 -17.20 1.11
N ASP A 153 6.51 -16.63 1.16
CA ASP A 153 6.24 -15.33 0.54
C ASP A 153 6.77 -14.15 1.35
N TRP A 154 6.85 -14.27 2.67
CA TRP A 154 7.47 -13.23 3.51
C TRP A 154 9.00 -13.17 3.36
N ASP A 155 9.67 -14.30 3.02
CA ASP A 155 11.10 -14.30 2.72
C ASP A 155 11.41 -13.53 1.42
N ILE A 156 10.51 -13.62 0.45
CA ILE A 156 10.57 -12.79 -0.77
C ILE A 156 10.42 -11.32 -0.41
N ALA A 157 9.45 -10.96 0.41
CA ALA A 157 9.24 -9.59 0.86
C ALA A 157 10.48 -9.02 1.57
N VAL A 158 11.16 -9.83 2.41
CA VAL A 158 12.43 -9.44 3.06
C VAL A 158 13.54 -9.20 2.03
N LYS A 159 13.60 -9.97 0.94
CA LYS A 159 14.56 -9.73 -0.14
C LYS A 159 14.26 -8.42 -0.89
N VAL A 160 13.00 -8.17 -1.26
CA VAL A 160 12.55 -6.93 -1.93
C VAL A 160 12.89 -5.69 -1.12
N LYS A 161 12.68 -5.73 0.19
CA LYS A 161 12.95 -4.61 1.11
C LYS A 161 14.40 -4.13 1.08
N LYS A 162 15.36 -4.95 0.64
CA LYS A 162 16.78 -4.57 0.58
C LYS A 162 17.06 -3.50 -0.47
N SER A 163 16.22 -3.41 -1.51
CA SER A 163 16.43 -2.52 -2.66
C SER A 163 15.31 -1.50 -2.86
N HIS A 164 14.10 -1.74 -2.30
CA HIS A 164 12.94 -0.87 -2.50
C HIS A 164 12.22 -0.58 -1.18
N PHE A 165 11.48 0.53 -1.13
CA PHE A 165 10.46 0.69 -0.09
C PHE A 165 9.38 -0.37 -0.30
N LEU A 166 9.05 -1.10 0.76
CA LEU A 166 8.17 -2.26 0.72
C LEU A 166 6.82 -1.96 1.32
N ILE A 167 5.77 -2.27 0.56
CA ILE A 167 4.41 -2.44 1.05
C ILE A 167 4.13 -3.94 1.09
N LEU A 168 3.83 -4.48 2.27
CA LEU A 168 3.43 -5.88 2.40
C LEU A 168 1.91 -5.99 2.29
N SER A 169 1.44 -6.88 1.43
CA SER A 169 0.03 -7.21 1.21
C SER A 169 -0.19 -8.73 1.19
N GLY A 170 -1.43 -9.17 1.01
CA GLY A 170 -1.77 -10.59 0.83
C GLY A 170 -2.17 -11.29 2.12
N GLY A 171 -3.48 -11.49 2.31
CA GLY A 171 -4.02 -12.28 3.42
C GLY A 171 -3.74 -11.75 4.82
N LEU A 172 -3.36 -10.47 4.95
CA LEU A 172 -3.13 -9.84 6.25
C LEU A 172 -4.44 -9.71 7.03
N LYS A 173 -4.40 -10.12 8.30
CA LYS A 173 -5.55 -10.14 9.22
C LYS A 173 -5.05 -10.11 10.67
N GLU A 174 -5.96 -9.93 11.63
CA GLU A 174 -5.62 -9.77 13.05
C GLU A 174 -4.69 -10.88 13.56
N GLU A 175 -4.91 -12.13 13.13
CA GLU A 175 -4.19 -13.30 13.63
C GLU A 175 -2.74 -13.40 13.14
N ASN A 176 -2.37 -12.72 12.04
CA ASN A 176 -1.02 -12.84 11.47
C ASN A 176 -0.26 -11.52 11.35
N ILE A 177 -0.91 -10.39 11.63
CA ILE A 177 -0.31 -9.06 11.37
C ILE A 177 0.93 -8.79 12.24
N VAL A 178 0.92 -9.22 13.50
CA VAL A 178 2.05 -9.05 14.42
C VAL A 178 3.27 -9.84 13.94
N GLU A 179 3.06 -11.09 13.52
CA GLU A 179 4.13 -11.93 12.96
C GLU A 179 4.67 -11.33 11.65
N ALA A 180 3.78 -10.85 10.77
CA ALA A 180 4.17 -10.19 9.52
C ALA A 180 5.06 -8.96 9.77
N ILE A 181 4.70 -8.11 10.73
CA ILE A 181 5.49 -6.95 11.12
C ILE A 181 6.84 -7.37 11.68
N ALA A 182 6.86 -8.31 12.64
CA ALA A 182 8.06 -8.76 13.29
C ALA A 182 9.07 -9.39 12.30
N ARG A 183 8.58 -10.20 11.36
CA ARG A 183 9.42 -10.93 10.40
C ARG A 183 9.89 -10.06 9.25
N VAL A 184 9.01 -9.24 8.67
CA VAL A 184 9.31 -8.46 7.46
C VAL A 184 9.75 -7.04 7.78
N SER A 185 9.22 -6.46 8.85
CA SER A 185 9.38 -5.03 9.20
C SER A 185 9.14 -4.12 7.99
N PRO A 186 7.99 -4.21 7.31
CA PRO A 186 7.71 -3.43 6.10
C PRO A 186 7.56 -1.94 6.42
N GLN A 187 7.80 -1.08 5.44
CA GLN A 187 7.52 0.36 5.58
C GLN A 187 6.02 0.64 5.61
N ALA A 188 5.22 -0.16 4.90
CA ALA A 188 3.77 -0.07 4.92
C ALA A 188 3.09 -1.44 4.80
N LEU A 189 1.84 -1.49 5.25
CA LEU A 189 0.94 -2.64 5.13
C LEU A 189 -0.24 -2.26 4.25
N ASP A 190 -0.64 -3.14 3.34
CA ASP A 190 -1.84 -3.00 2.51
C ASP A 190 -2.88 -4.06 2.90
N ILE A 191 -3.96 -3.63 3.53
CA ILE A 191 -4.97 -4.50 4.11
C ILE A 191 -6.26 -4.39 3.31
N ASN A 192 -6.82 -5.54 2.91
CA ASN A 192 -8.03 -5.57 2.09
C ASN A 192 -9.03 -6.62 2.60
N SER A 193 -8.94 -7.87 2.13
CA SER A 193 -9.93 -8.93 2.40
C SER A 193 -9.97 -9.39 3.85
N GLY A 194 -8.87 -9.30 4.59
CA GLY A 194 -8.79 -9.74 5.99
C GLY A 194 -9.69 -8.95 6.96
N ILE A 195 -10.15 -7.78 6.52
CA ILE A 195 -11.03 -6.90 7.28
C ILE A 195 -12.40 -6.70 6.61
N GLU A 196 -12.83 -7.61 5.76
CA GLU A 196 -14.15 -7.54 5.12
C GLU A 196 -15.18 -8.38 5.87
N SER A 197 -16.42 -7.86 5.91
CA SER A 197 -17.61 -8.60 6.31
C SER A 197 -18.19 -9.37 5.11
N THR A 198 -18.20 -8.72 3.96
CA THR A 198 -18.54 -9.28 2.64
C THR A 198 -17.64 -8.63 1.59
N LEU A 199 -17.58 -9.21 0.39
CA LEU A 199 -16.76 -8.67 -0.70
C LEU A 199 -17.06 -7.18 -0.96
N GLY A 200 -16.05 -6.34 -0.82
CA GLY A 200 -16.14 -4.89 -1.04
C GLY A 200 -16.79 -4.09 0.09
N LYS A 201 -17.12 -4.73 1.24
CA LYS A 201 -17.62 -4.05 2.45
C LYS A 201 -16.73 -4.36 3.65
N LYS A 202 -16.21 -3.32 4.30
CA LYS A 202 -15.35 -3.48 5.47
C LYS A 202 -16.16 -3.85 6.71
N ASP A 203 -15.58 -4.68 7.56
CA ASP A 203 -16.02 -4.92 8.93
C ASP A 203 -15.34 -3.88 9.82
N HIS A 204 -16.11 -2.96 10.36
CA HIS A 204 -15.58 -1.84 11.11
C HIS A 204 -14.90 -2.27 12.43
N VAL A 205 -15.32 -3.40 13.02
CA VAL A 205 -14.67 -3.93 14.23
C VAL A 205 -13.29 -4.47 13.86
N LYS A 206 -13.19 -5.33 12.87
CA LYS A 206 -11.90 -5.87 12.39
C LYS A 206 -10.97 -4.76 11.90
N LEU A 207 -11.50 -3.77 11.19
CA LEU A 207 -10.71 -2.64 10.69
C LEU A 207 -10.10 -1.83 11.84
N ARG A 208 -10.88 -1.50 12.87
CA ARG A 208 -10.37 -0.80 14.05
C ARG A 208 -9.31 -1.63 14.77
N ASN A 209 -9.64 -2.88 15.09
CA ASN A 209 -8.74 -3.77 15.83
C ASN A 209 -7.38 -3.91 15.13
N ILE A 210 -7.36 -4.15 13.83
CA ILE A 210 -6.09 -4.36 13.11
C ILE A 210 -5.26 -3.08 13.08
N ILE A 211 -5.87 -1.90 12.93
CA ILE A 211 -5.15 -0.62 13.00
C ILE A 211 -4.56 -0.41 14.40
N GLU A 212 -5.34 -0.66 15.45
CA GLU A 212 -4.86 -0.56 16.84
C GLU A 212 -3.70 -1.54 17.11
N ILE A 213 -3.80 -2.79 16.66
CA ILE A 213 -2.72 -3.79 16.78
C ILE A 213 -1.46 -3.27 16.11
N ILE A 214 -1.53 -2.75 14.88
CA ILE A 214 -0.38 -2.25 14.13
C ILE A 214 0.25 -1.03 14.84
N ARG A 215 -0.57 -0.08 15.28
CA ARG A 215 -0.10 1.13 15.97
C ARG A 215 0.60 0.81 17.31
N ASN A 216 0.16 -0.24 17.98
CA ASN A 216 0.77 -0.70 19.23
C ASN A 216 2.11 -1.48 19.02
N GLN A 217 2.51 -1.81 17.78
CA GLN A 217 3.80 -2.46 17.51
C GLN A 217 4.99 -1.48 17.46
N GLY A 218 4.76 -0.17 17.45
CA GLY A 218 5.84 0.82 17.38
C GLY A 218 5.51 2.09 18.13
N GLU A 219 6.34 2.46 19.11
CA GLU A 219 6.36 3.79 19.71
C GLU A 219 7.42 4.64 18.99
N GLY A 220 7.05 5.36 17.94
CA GLY A 220 8.00 6.13 17.16
C GLY A 220 7.38 7.31 16.40
N ILE A 221 8.22 8.23 15.92
CA ILE A 221 7.81 9.26 14.97
C ILE A 221 7.54 8.56 13.63
N CYS A 222 6.31 8.67 13.13
CA CYS A 222 5.97 8.23 11.78
C CYS A 222 6.76 9.07 10.76
N ASP A 223 7.91 8.55 10.33
CA ASP A 223 8.60 9.11 9.16
C ASP A 223 7.93 8.53 7.91
N ARG A 224 6.82 9.18 7.52
CA ARG A 224 6.04 8.77 6.34
C ARG A 224 6.94 8.75 5.12
N LYS A 225 7.21 7.55 4.59
CA LYS A 225 8.11 7.35 3.45
C LYS A 225 7.36 7.11 2.16
N ILE A 226 6.22 6.40 2.25
CA ILE A 226 5.43 5.99 1.09
C ILE A 226 4.19 6.88 0.95
N PHE A 227 3.35 6.96 1.99
CA PHE A 227 2.08 7.69 1.95
C PHE A 227 2.24 9.13 2.44
N ARG A 228 3.06 9.91 1.74
CA ARG A 228 3.15 11.35 1.91
C ARG A 228 2.77 12.08 0.63
N ARG A 229 2.06 13.19 0.75
CA ARG A 229 1.85 14.10 -0.37
C ARG A 229 3.13 14.85 -0.66
N GLU A 230 3.56 14.85 -1.90
CA GLU A 230 4.53 15.85 -2.36
C GLU A 230 3.77 17.16 -2.57
N TYR A 231 3.87 18.08 -1.61
CA TYR A 231 3.40 19.43 -1.85
C TYR A 231 4.26 20.02 -2.97
N LYS A 232 3.69 20.16 -4.16
CA LYS A 232 4.24 21.07 -5.15
C LYS A 232 4.15 22.45 -4.52
N TYR A 233 5.27 22.97 -4.03
CA TYR A 233 5.40 24.40 -3.84
C TYR A 233 5.17 25.01 -5.23
N ALA A 234 3.98 25.54 -5.47
CA ALA A 234 3.77 26.47 -6.55
C ALA A 234 4.70 27.64 -6.25
N LYS A 235 5.87 27.66 -6.86
CA LYS A 235 6.63 28.89 -7.01
C LYS A 235 5.73 29.78 -7.87
N ASN A 236 4.94 30.64 -7.21
CA ASN A 236 4.42 31.82 -7.83
C ASN A 236 5.64 32.67 -8.23
N LEU A 237 6.04 32.52 -9.46
CA LEU A 237 6.90 33.52 -10.11
C LEU A 237 5.99 34.67 -10.46
N THR A 238 6.12 35.74 -9.66
CA THR A 238 5.73 37.10 -10.02
C THR A 238 6.38 37.52 -11.32
#